data_e077dcf72f1ed0e3b2e914f426f5a3cd
#
_entry.id   e077dcf72f1ed0e3b2e914f426f5a3cd
#
_cell.length_a   1.000
_cell.length_b   1.000
_cell.length_c   1.000
_cell.angle_alpha   90.00
_cell.angle_beta   90.00
_cell.angle_gamma   90.00
#
_symmetry.space_group_name_H-M   'P 1'
#
loop_
_entity.id
_entity.type
_entity.pdbx_description
1 polymer ?
#
loop_
_entity_poly.entity_id
_entity_poly.type
_entity_poly.pdbx_seq_one_letter_code
_entity_poly.pdbx_strand_id
1 'polypeptide(L)'
;MDSAADNAALGRDAHNQAIYGIKRPKNIFDHDSDSVAKIKSTFNDVLDICGIEPGKKCDPEKSTMTRILALTDSDVDGDDIAISVICLLAKHCRPLIDAGMVGRILPPAYRIPKGNGKSIFVRSQKDFYDKITKAFIDKETISYNGKVLGKKELREFIERNFEYDSRLEKLANRYCVDPKFMEYIAWHYHGELKDQKKSYWSNVLKRYPGISVLIEDKVLVIDGDLNGGDYINIAMDDHFHKHITKFKTYQKVNSTLAGYTIGDKKDKTLYDVMHAVRKYIPNGVIRYKGLGVMDPEDLREQCLDVNNRTVVIFKFKDFEKDMDKISVIMSTKKEYAEARKKTMFQMKLDSLSLDT
;
A
#
# COMPACT_ATOMS: atom_id res chain seq x y z
N MET A 1 13.51 7.47 19.77
CA MET A 1 12.24 7.51 20.50
C MET A 1 11.19 6.91 19.58
N ASP A 2 10.46 5.94 20.07
CA ASP A 2 9.45 5.27 19.26
C ASP A 2 8.13 6.02 19.40
N SER A 3 7.92 7.05 18.57
CA SER A 3 6.73 7.91 18.60
C SER A 3 5.40 7.12 18.59
N ALA A 4 5.41 5.94 17.95
CA ALA A 4 4.26 5.05 17.94
C ALA A 4 3.98 4.41 19.31
N ALA A 5 5.03 3.93 20.00
CA ALA A 5 4.89 3.33 21.33
C ALA A 5 4.50 4.38 22.37
N ASP A 6 5.10 5.59 22.31
CA ASP A 6 4.76 6.70 23.20
C ASP A 6 3.30 7.12 23.00
N ASN A 7 2.85 7.23 21.76
CA ASN A 7 1.47 7.59 21.43
C ASN A 7 0.48 6.52 21.92
N ALA A 8 0.80 5.23 21.73
CA ALA A 8 0.00 4.12 22.23
C ALA A 8 -0.04 4.08 23.76
N ALA A 9 1.08 4.39 24.43
CA ALA A 9 1.17 4.44 25.89
C ALA A 9 0.27 5.52 26.49
N LEU A 10 0.11 6.66 25.80
CA LEU A 10 -0.80 7.73 26.22
C LEU A 10 -2.29 7.32 26.08
N GLY A 11 -2.61 6.53 25.05
CA GLY A 11 -3.99 6.12 24.77
C GLY A 11 -4.45 4.82 25.47
N ARG A 12 -3.54 4.05 26.10
CA ARG A 12 -3.88 2.75 26.70
C ARG A 12 -4.75 2.86 27.94
N ASP A 13 -5.49 1.80 28.22
CA ASP A 13 -6.02 1.58 29.56
C ASP A 13 -4.93 0.95 30.45
N ALA A 14 -4.38 1.76 31.38
CA ALA A 14 -3.27 1.34 32.22
C ALA A 14 -3.62 0.20 33.20
N HIS A 15 -4.89 -0.06 33.44
CA HIS A 15 -5.32 -1.15 34.36
C HIS A 15 -5.20 -2.53 33.75
N ASN A 16 -5.34 -2.63 32.40
CA ASN A 16 -5.41 -3.93 31.72
C ASN A 16 -4.56 -4.02 30.43
N GLN A 17 -3.81 -2.96 30.09
CA GLN A 17 -2.97 -2.92 28.89
C GLN A 17 -1.54 -2.50 29.21
N ALA A 18 -0.59 -3.35 28.82
CA ALA A 18 0.83 -3.00 28.75
C ALA A 18 1.21 -2.69 27.30
N ILE A 19 2.00 -1.65 27.10
CA ILE A 19 2.57 -1.31 25.79
C ILE A 19 4.07 -1.49 25.87
N TYR A 20 4.61 -2.25 24.91
CA TYR A 20 6.04 -2.44 24.75
C TYR A 20 6.44 -2.11 23.32
N GLY A 21 7.33 -1.12 23.18
CA GLY A 21 7.87 -0.71 21.88
C GLY A 21 8.87 -1.73 21.36
N ILE A 22 8.56 -2.40 20.27
CA ILE A 22 9.43 -3.39 19.66
C ILE A 22 9.92 -2.89 18.29
N LYS A 23 11.23 -2.96 18.09
CA LYS A 23 11.83 -2.89 16.75
C LYS A 23 11.78 -4.28 16.12
N ARG A 24 12.08 -4.38 14.82
CA ARG A 24 12.21 -5.68 14.18
C ARG A 24 13.03 -6.61 15.06
N PRO A 25 12.46 -7.72 15.55
CA PRO A 25 13.19 -8.61 16.44
C PRO A 25 14.36 -9.25 15.70
N LYS A 26 15.44 -9.51 16.41
CA LYS A 26 16.54 -10.31 15.88
C LYS A 26 15.98 -11.64 15.39
N ASN A 27 16.35 -12.05 14.18
CA ASN A 27 15.93 -13.35 13.67
C ASN A 27 16.66 -14.48 14.40
N ILE A 28 15.93 -15.08 15.34
CA ILE A 28 16.37 -16.23 16.17
C ILE A 28 15.61 -17.48 15.82
N PHE A 29 14.89 -17.47 14.70
CA PHE A 29 14.00 -18.57 14.30
C PHE A 29 14.71 -19.92 14.17
N ASP A 30 15.95 -19.95 13.68
CA ASP A 30 16.70 -21.21 13.49
C ASP A 30 17.31 -21.77 14.76
N HIS A 31 17.27 -21.04 15.88
CA HIS A 31 17.74 -21.54 17.17
C HIS A 31 16.72 -22.50 17.80
N ASP A 32 17.19 -23.39 18.68
CA ASP A 32 16.32 -24.14 19.58
C ASP A 32 15.78 -23.24 20.70
N SER A 33 14.68 -23.64 21.32
CA SER A 33 13.99 -22.81 22.31
C SER A 33 14.81 -22.60 23.60
N ASP A 34 15.66 -23.56 24.00
CA ASP A 34 16.53 -23.42 25.18
C ASP A 34 17.66 -22.40 24.92
N SER A 35 18.15 -22.36 23.69
CA SER A 35 19.10 -21.33 23.25
C SER A 35 18.46 -19.97 23.15
N VAL A 36 17.21 -19.90 22.63
CA VAL A 36 16.44 -18.64 22.54
C VAL A 36 16.23 -18.02 23.91
N ALA A 37 15.89 -18.82 24.94
CA ALA A 37 15.71 -18.33 26.32
C ALA A 37 16.94 -17.58 26.88
N LYS A 38 18.14 -17.86 26.36
CA LYS A 38 19.41 -17.24 26.80
C LYS A 38 19.83 -16.03 25.95
N ILE A 39 19.18 -15.80 24.81
CA ILE A 39 19.53 -14.72 23.90
C ILE A 39 18.87 -13.42 24.38
N LYS A 40 19.66 -12.41 24.67
CA LYS A 40 19.15 -11.08 24.97
C LYS A 40 18.54 -10.46 23.70
N SER A 41 17.20 -10.35 23.66
CA SER A 41 16.45 -9.86 22.51
C SER A 41 15.11 -9.27 22.92
N THR A 42 14.60 -8.36 22.10
CA THR A 42 13.26 -7.76 22.30
C THR A 42 12.13 -8.80 22.27
N PHE A 43 12.35 -9.95 21.65
CA PHE A 43 11.40 -11.06 21.71
C PHE A 43 11.31 -11.65 23.13
N ASN A 44 12.46 -11.85 23.79
CA ASN A 44 12.47 -12.35 25.17
C ASN A 44 11.94 -11.32 26.16
N ASP A 45 12.18 -10.03 25.93
CA ASP A 45 11.60 -8.98 26.76
C ASP A 45 10.04 -9.07 26.76
N VAL A 46 9.44 -9.38 25.60
CA VAL A 46 7.97 -9.62 25.51
C VAL A 46 7.57 -10.84 26.31
N LEU A 47 8.33 -11.94 26.23
CA LEU A 47 8.03 -13.16 26.99
C LEU A 47 8.17 -12.92 28.50
N ASP A 48 9.21 -12.21 28.91
CA ASP A 48 9.45 -11.86 30.33
C ASP A 48 8.31 -11.00 30.88
N ILE A 49 7.83 -9.99 30.12
CA ILE A 49 6.65 -9.19 30.49
C ILE A 49 5.42 -10.04 30.67
N CYS A 50 5.26 -11.10 29.84
CA CYS A 50 4.14 -12.01 29.91
C CYS A 50 4.33 -13.13 30.96
N GLY A 51 5.51 -13.26 31.57
CA GLY A 51 5.83 -14.36 32.51
C GLY A 51 5.91 -15.73 31.83
N ILE A 52 6.34 -15.78 30.55
CA ILE A 52 6.37 -16.98 29.71
C ILE A 52 7.81 -17.39 29.41
N GLU A 53 8.12 -18.68 29.59
CA GLU A 53 9.35 -19.28 29.09
C GLU A 53 9.10 -19.95 27.73
N PRO A 54 10.03 -19.84 26.74
CA PRO A 54 9.88 -20.48 25.45
C PRO A 54 10.10 -22.00 25.53
N GLY A 55 9.61 -22.74 24.53
CA GLY A 55 9.82 -24.17 24.38
C GLY A 55 8.87 -25.01 25.20
N LYS A 56 9.37 -26.14 25.73
CA LYS A 56 8.55 -27.12 26.49
C LYS A 56 7.94 -26.56 27.77
N LYS A 57 8.47 -25.52 28.31
CA LYS A 57 8.01 -24.83 29.51
C LYS A 57 6.94 -23.77 29.23
N CYS A 58 6.65 -23.52 27.96
CA CYS A 58 5.64 -22.55 27.57
C CYS A 58 4.25 -23.01 28.05
N ASP A 59 3.71 -22.29 29.00
CA ASP A 59 2.44 -22.58 29.65
C ASP A 59 1.55 -21.33 29.63
N PRO A 60 0.48 -21.33 28.81
CA PRO A 60 -0.45 -20.20 28.73
C PRO A 60 -1.09 -19.81 30.05
N GLU A 61 -1.29 -20.78 30.96
CA GLU A 61 -1.95 -20.54 32.26
C GLU A 61 -1.07 -19.74 33.23
N LYS A 62 0.26 -19.72 33.01
CA LYS A 62 1.20 -18.93 33.79
C LYS A 62 1.31 -17.49 33.29
N SER A 63 0.72 -17.19 32.15
CA SER A 63 0.83 -15.85 31.58
C SER A 63 0.11 -14.81 32.44
N THR A 64 0.80 -13.71 32.69
CA THR A 64 0.21 -12.53 33.31
C THR A 64 -0.74 -11.78 32.37
N MET A 65 -0.68 -12.07 31.06
CA MET A 65 -1.44 -11.42 30.00
C MET A 65 -2.38 -12.42 29.32
N THR A 66 -3.59 -12.02 29.05
CA THR A 66 -4.58 -12.85 28.31
C THR A 66 -4.40 -12.79 26.80
N ARG A 67 -3.67 -11.78 26.28
CA ARG A 67 -3.44 -11.56 24.86
C ARG A 67 -2.08 -10.91 24.63
N ILE A 68 -1.42 -11.32 23.55
CA ILE A 68 -0.23 -10.69 22.98
C ILE A 68 -0.62 -10.22 21.59
N LEU A 69 -0.73 -8.91 21.41
CA LEU A 69 -1.25 -8.31 20.19
C LEU A 69 -0.21 -7.40 19.56
N ALA A 70 0.25 -7.75 18.35
CA ALA A 70 1.10 -6.87 17.58
C ALA A 70 0.26 -5.68 17.05
N LEU A 71 0.70 -4.46 17.34
CA LEU A 71 0.16 -3.22 16.77
C LEU A 71 1.29 -2.53 16.01
N THR A 72 1.19 -2.49 14.70
CA THR A 72 2.21 -1.97 13.79
C THR A 72 1.57 -1.09 12.72
N ASP A 73 2.37 -0.28 12.06
CA ASP A 73 1.94 0.54 10.94
C ASP A 73 1.29 -0.31 9.84
N SER A 74 0.42 0.30 9.04
CA SER A 74 -0.26 -0.36 7.91
C SER A 74 0.61 -0.32 6.63
N ASP A 75 1.90 -0.55 6.76
CA ASP A 75 2.86 -0.61 5.67
C ASP A 75 3.65 -1.93 5.67
N VAL A 76 4.54 -2.09 4.69
CA VAL A 76 5.33 -3.32 4.52
C VAL A 76 6.27 -3.56 5.69
N ASP A 77 6.88 -2.51 6.25
CA ASP A 77 7.81 -2.63 7.37
C ASP A 77 7.06 -3.03 8.65
N GLY A 78 5.89 -2.44 8.88
CA GLY A 78 5.02 -2.83 9.99
C GLY A 78 4.52 -4.27 9.88
N ASP A 79 4.18 -4.71 8.67
CA ASP A 79 3.82 -6.10 8.39
C ASP A 79 4.97 -7.06 8.69
N ASP A 80 6.20 -6.71 8.29
CA ASP A 80 7.39 -7.53 8.56
C ASP A 80 7.68 -7.68 10.06
N ILE A 81 7.56 -6.59 10.83
CA ILE A 81 7.72 -6.62 12.28
C ILE A 81 6.66 -7.55 12.92
N ALA A 82 5.39 -7.35 12.59
CA ALA A 82 4.28 -8.15 13.15
C ALA A 82 4.43 -9.64 12.82
N ILE A 83 4.70 -9.96 11.54
CA ILE A 83 4.88 -11.33 11.08
C ILE A 83 6.09 -11.97 11.77
N SER A 84 7.21 -11.24 11.91
CA SER A 84 8.40 -11.75 12.58
C SER A 84 8.12 -12.16 14.03
N VAL A 85 7.43 -11.32 14.79
CA VAL A 85 7.04 -11.61 16.18
C VAL A 85 6.13 -12.84 16.25
N ILE A 86 5.11 -12.89 15.39
CA ILE A 86 4.14 -13.98 15.37
C ILE A 86 4.78 -15.32 14.99
N CYS A 87 5.67 -15.30 13.98
CA CYS A 87 6.39 -16.53 13.57
C CYS A 87 7.35 -17.04 14.66
N LEU A 88 7.99 -16.14 15.41
CA LEU A 88 8.80 -16.54 16.56
C LEU A 88 7.94 -17.14 17.67
N LEU A 89 6.79 -16.55 17.99
CA LEU A 89 5.83 -17.11 18.93
C LEU A 89 5.28 -18.46 18.44
N ALA A 90 4.99 -18.59 17.15
CA ALA A 90 4.52 -19.84 16.57
C ALA A 90 5.51 -20.98 16.75
N LYS A 91 6.80 -20.71 16.59
CA LYS A 91 7.85 -21.72 16.73
C LYS A 91 8.22 -22.01 18.18
N HIS A 92 8.42 -20.96 18.99
CA HIS A 92 9.01 -21.11 20.31
C HIS A 92 7.97 -21.15 21.45
N CYS A 93 6.74 -20.71 21.17
CA CYS A 93 5.66 -20.60 22.15
C CYS A 93 4.33 -21.07 21.57
N ARG A 94 4.33 -22.21 20.85
CA ARG A 94 3.13 -22.79 20.21
C ARG A 94 1.90 -22.82 21.12
N PRO A 95 1.99 -23.20 22.40
CA PRO A 95 0.81 -23.23 23.28
C PRO A 95 0.05 -21.91 23.36
N LEU A 96 0.74 -20.76 23.21
CA LEU A 96 0.08 -19.45 23.18
C LEU A 96 -0.77 -19.25 21.91
N ILE A 97 -0.33 -19.80 20.77
CA ILE A 97 -1.09 -19.77 19.51
C ILE A 97 -2.31 -20.67 19.63
N ASP A 98 -2.13 -21.89 20.14
CA ASP A 98 -3.20 -22.89 20.31
C ASP A 98 -4.27 -22.38 21.30
N ALA A 99 -3.87 -21.66 22.34
CA ALA A 99 -4.76 -20.98 23.29
C ALA A 99 -5.43 -19.74 22.69
N GLY A 100 -5.07 -19.31 21.47
CA GLY A 100 -5.62 -18.13 20.82
C GLY A 100 -5.22 -16.81 21.48
N MET A 101 -4.08 -16.78 22.15
CA MET A 101 -3.59 -15.58 22.86
C MET A 101 -2.85 -14.62 21.95
N VAL A 102 -2.41 -15.05 20.76
CA VAL A 102 -1.58 -14.27 19.86
C VAL A 102 -2.41 -13.71 18.71
N GLY A 103 -2.25 -12.43 18.47
CA GLY A 103 -2.99 -11.74 17.40
C GLY A 103 -2.31 -10.47 16.92
N ARG A 104 -3.01 -9.81 16.00
CA ARG A 104 -2.63 -8.50 15.47
C ARG A 104 -3.82 -7.57 15.53
N ILE A 105 -3.59 -6.33 15.93
CA ILE A 105 -4.53 -5.23 15.80
C ILE A 105 -4.36 -4.63 14.40
N LEU A 106 -5.47 -4.42 13.69
CA LEU A 106 -5.49 -3.77 12.40
C LEU A 106 -5.84 -2.28 12.58
N PRO A 107 -4.86 -1.37 12.53
CA PRO A 107 -5.13 0.05 12.62
C PRO A 107 -5.87 0.55 11.37
N PRO A 108 -6.60 1.67 11.44
CA PRO A 108 -7.17 2.30 10.27
C PRO A 108 -6.07 2.91 9.40
N ALA A 109 -6.23 2.79 8.09
CA ALA A 109 -5.37 3.44 7.10
C ALA A 109 -5.91 4.84 6.71
N TYR A 110 -7.21 5.05 6.84
CA TYR A 110 -7.86 6.32 6.49
C TYR A 110 -8.93 6.72 7.52
N ARG A 111 -9.02 8.04 7.78
CA ARG A 111 -10.12 8.70 8.46
C ARG A 111 -10.88 9.56 7.47
N ILE A 112 -12.18 9.32 7.33
CA ILE A 112 -13.08 10.03 6.40
C ILE A 112 -14.07 10.82 7.26
N PRO A 113 -14.05 12.16 7.22
CA PRO A 113 -15.03 12.98 7.91
C PRO A 113 -16.44 12.73 7.39
N LYS A 114 -17.42 12.61 8.27
CA LYS A 114 -18.83 12.37 7.93
C LYS A 114 -19.74 13.57 8.26
N GLY A 115 -19.18 14.65 8.75
CA GLY A 115 -19.94 15.78 9.32
C GLY A 115 -20.33 15.55 10.78
N ASN A 116 -20.74 16.63 11.46
CA ASN A 116 -21.13 16.62 12.89
C ASN A 116 -20.08 16.01 13.82
N GLY A 117 -18.79 16.21 13.54
CA GLY A 117 -17.67 15.68 14.34
C GLY A 117 -17.46 14.16 14.23
N LYS A 118 -18.29 13.44 13.46
CA LYS A 118 -18.14 12.00 13.25
C LYS A 118 -17.18 11.68 12.11
N SER A 119 -16.51 10.56 12.22
CA SER A 119 -15.61 10.04 11.17
C SER A 119 -15.88 8.57 10.89
N ILE A 120 -15.58 8.15 9.68
CA ILE A 120 -15.53 6.73 9.30
C ILE A 120 -14.07 6.34 9.18
N PHE A 121 -13.70 5.27 9.84
CA PHE A 121 -12.35 4.70 9.76
C PHE A 121 -12.34 3.53 8.78
N VAL A 122 -11.35 3.50 7.91
CA VAL A 122 -11.19 2.48 6.86
C VAL A 122 -9.80 1.88 6.99
N ARG A 123 -9.70 0.55 7.00
CA ARG A 123 -8.48 -0.17 7.34
C ARG A 123 -7.58 -0.50 6.15
N SER A 124 -8.09 -0.40 4.94
CA SER A 124 -7.29 -0.68 3.74
C SER A 124 -7.50 0.37 2.65
N GLN A 125 -6.51 0.52 1.80
CA GLN A 125 -6.62 1.35 0.60
C GLN A 125 -7.74 0.83 -0.31
N LYS A 126 -7.92 -0.48 -0.40
CA LYS A 126 -8.99 -1.11 -1.17
C LYS A 126 -10.36 -0.67 -0.66
N ASP A 127 -10.63 -0.82 0.63
CA ASP A 127 -11.92 -0.43 1.22
C ASP A 127 -12.20 1.08 1.07
N PHE A 128 -11.14 1.90 1.10
CA PHE A 128 -11.25 3.34 0.83
C PHE A 128 -11.71 3.59 -0.61
N TYR A 129 -11.02 3.00 -1.58
CA TYR A 129 -11.39 3.14 -2.99
C TYR A 129 -12.77 2.53 -3.30
N ASP A 130 -13.14 1.43 -2.67
CA ASP A 130 -14.49 0.85 -2.81
C ASP A 130 -15.59 1.84 -2.40
N LYS A 131 -15.38 2.57 -1.32
CA LYS A 131 -16.33 3.61 -0.87
C LYS A 131 -16.43 4.76 -1.87
N ILE A 132 -15.29 5.24 -2.37
CA ILE A 132 -15.24 6.33 -3.36
C ILE A 132 -15.89 5.88 -4.68
N THR A 133 -15.53 4.69 -5.16
CA THR A 133 -16.10 4.09 -6.37
C THR A 133 -17.61 3.94 -6.26
N LYS A 134 -18.11 3.46 -5.12
CA LYS A 134 -19.56 3.36 -4.89
C LYS A 134 -20.23 4.73 -4.96
N ALA A 135 -19.69 5.73 -4.28
CA ALA A 135 -20.26 7.09 -4.29
C ALA A 135 -20.29 7.69 -5.70
N PHE A 136 -19.28 7.40 -6.52
CA PHE A 136 -19.21 7.81 -7.92
C PHE A 136 -20.26 7.11 -8.78
N ILE A 137 -20.31 5.77 -8.74
CA ILE A 137 -21.22 4.94 -9.56
C ILE A 137 -22.71 5.21 -9.26
N ASP A 138 -23.01 5.63 -8.04
CA ASP A 138 -24.40 5.96 -7.66
C ASP A 138 -24.87 7.29 -8.24
N LYS A 139 -23.96 8.15 -8.73
CA LYS A 139 -24.28 9.50 -9.23
C LYS A 139 -23.88 9.73 -10.68
N GLU A 140 -22.89 9.04 -11.18
CA GLU A 140 -22.30 9.28 -12.49
C GLU A 140 -22.45 8.08 -13.41
N THR A 141 -22.52 8.38 -14.70
CA THR A 141 -22.52 7.38 -15.77
C THR A 141 -21.28 7.54 -16.64
N ILE A 142 -20.69 6.43 -17.04
CA ILE A 142 -19.59 6.40 -18.00
C ILE A 142 -20.02 5.60 -19.21
N SER A 143 -19.79 6.14 -20.39
CA SER A 143 -19.87 5.37 -21.62
C SER A 143 -18.53 5.35 -22.35
N TYR A 144 -18.33 4.29 -23.12
CA TYR A 144 -17.17 4.10 -23.96
C TYR A 144 -17.63 3.66 -25.35
N ASN A 145 -17.19 4.37 -26.40
CA ASN A 145 -17.63 4.13 -27.79
C ASN A 145 -19.16 4.04 -27.94
N GLY A 146 -19.90 4.90 -27.23
CA GLY A 146 -21.35 4.94 -27.26
C GLY A 146 -22.07 3.88 -26.40
N LYS A 147 -21.33 2.91 -25.82
CA LYS A 147 -21.89 1.91 -24.91
C LYS A 147 -21.77 2.41 -23.46
N VAL A 148 -22.88 2.51 -22.75
CA VAL A 148 -22.90 2.81 -21.32
C VAL A 148 -22.41 1.59 -20.54
N LEU A 149 -21.46 1.80 -19.63
CA LEU A 149 -20.97 0.76 -18.73
C LEU A 149 -21.97 0.51 -17.62
N GLY A 150 -22.37 -0.75 -17.43
CA GLY A 150 -23.19 -1.14 -16.30
C GLY A 150 -22.46 -0.95 -14.96
N LYS A 151 -23.21 -0.81 -13.84
CA LYS A 151 -22.61 -0.56 -12.51
C LYS A 151 -21.49 -1.55 -12.14
N LYS A 152 -21.66 -2.83 -12.47
CA LYS A 152 -20.65 -3.87 -12.23
C LYS A 152 -19.42 -3.68 -13.13
N GLU A 153 -19.62 -3.50 -14.43
CA GLU A 153 -18.55 -3.24 -15.40
C GLU A 153 -17.76 -1.99 -15.02
N LEU A 154 -18.46 -0.93 -14.62
CA LEU A 154 -17.84 0.34 -14.21
C LEU A 154 -17.01 0.19 -12.94
N ARG A 155 -17.48 -0.59 -11.94
CA ARG A 155 -16.71 -0.90 -10.74
C ARG A 155 -15.42 -1.62 -11.11
N GLU A 156 -15.49 -2.71 -11.86
CA GLU A 156 -14.34 -3.49 -12.29
C GLU A 156 -13.38 -2.65 -13.16
N PHE A 157 -13.91 -1.75 -13.98
CA PHE A 157 -13.12 -0.81 -14.76
C PHE A 157 -12.34 0.16 -13.86
N ILE A 158 -12.98 0.78 -12.87
CA ILE A 158 -12.36 1.73 -11.95
C ILE A 158 -11.30 1.01 -11.11
N GLU A 159 -11.62 -0.16 -10.53
CA GLU A 159 -10.69 -0.95 -9.72
C GLU A 159 -9.41 -1.30 -10.48
N ARG A 160 -9.51 -1.74 -11.73
CA ARG A 160 -8.34 -2.04 -12.58
C ARG A 160 -7.48 -0.82 -12.90
N ASN A 161 -8.07 0.38 -12.87
CA ASN A 161 -7.39 1.60 -13.28
C ASN A 161 -6.86 2.45 -12.10
N PHE A 162 -7.08 2.06 -10.84
CA PHE A 162 -6.46 2.77 -9.71
C PHE A 162 -4.93 2.71 -9.74
N GLU A 163 -4.37 1.58 -10.06
CA GLU A 163 -2.91 1.44 -10.19
C GLU A 163 -2.38 2.32 -11.33
N TYR A 164 -3.04 2.28 -12.49
CA TYR A 164 -2.74 3.16 -13.62
C TYR A 164 -2.72 4.63 -13.21
N ASP A 165 -3.79 5.10 -12.55
CA ASP A 165 -3.94 6.47 -12.12
C ASP A 165 -2.83 6.88 -11.12
N SER A 166 -2.56 6.06 -10.12
CA SER A 166 -1.48 6.29 -9.15
C SER A 166 -0.11 6.37 -9.81
N ARG A 167 0.17 5.50 -10.80
CA ARG A 167 1.43 5.49 -11.52
C ARG A 167 1.58 6.70 -12.44
N LEU A 168 0.49 7.11 -13.07
CA LEU A 168 0.48 8.32 -13.90
C LEU A 168 0.81 9.58 -13.08
N GLU A 169 0.18 9.73 -11.92
CA GLU A 169 0.46 10.85 -11.01
C GLU A 169 1.94 10.86 -10.56
N LYS A 170 2.47 9.70 -10.15
CA LYS A 170 3.88 9.58 -9.77
C LYS A 170 4.83 9.93 -10.95
N LEU A 171 4.48 9.48 -12.15
CA LEU A 171 5.26 9.77 -13.35
C LEU A 171 5.23 11.26 -13.68
N ALA A 172 4.05 11.87 -13.69
CA ALA A 172 3.84 13.27 -13.95
C ALA A 172 4.60 14.18 -12.96
N ASN A 173 4.49 13.86 -11.66
CA ASN A 173 5.20 14.59 -10.61
C ASN A 173 6.73 14.49 -10.75
N ARG A 174 7.25 13.32 -11.17
CA ARG A 174 8.69 13.12 -11.37
C ARG A 174 9.28 14.04 -12.45
N TYR A 175 8.50 14.31 -13.47
CA TYR A 175 8.91 15.16 -14.60
C TYR A 175 8.31 16.56 -14.52
N CYS A 176 7.64 16.90 -13.43
CA CYS A 176 6.98 18.21 -13.22
C CYS A 176 6.02 18.56 -14.35
N VAL A 177 5.24 17.58 -14.82
CA VAL A 177 4.32 17.70 -15.95
C VAL A 177 2.90 17.46 -15.47
N ASP A 178 1.93 18.17 -16.03
CA ASP A 178 0.51 17.87 -15.78
C ASP A 178 0.18 16.41 -16.09
N PRO A 179 -0.52 15.67 -15.21
CA PRO A 179 -0.78 14.25 -15.39
C PRO A 179 -1.50 13.88 -16.69
N LYS A 180 -2.45 14.71 -17.13
CA LYS A 180 -3.18 14.47 -18.39
C LYS A 180 -2.27 14.66 -19.59
N PHE A 181 -1.37 15.62 -19.52
CA PHE A 181 -0.38 15.85 -20.56
C PHE A 181 0.68 14.74 -20.57
N MET A 182 1.13 14.30 -19.38
CA MET A 182 2.03 13.14 -19.25
C MET A 182 1.39 11.85 -19.80
N GLU A 183 0.08 11.64 -19.57
CA GLU A 183 -0.66 10.54 -20.16
C GLU A 183 -0.55 10.54 -21.68
N TYR A 184 -0.72 11.72 -22.27
CA TYR A 184 -0.64 11.90 -23.72
C TYR A 184 0.78 11.68 -24.26
N ILE A 185 1.81 12.23 -23.60
CA ILE A 185 3.21 11.97 -23.95
C ILE A 185 3.53 10.48 -23.86
N ALA A 186 3.18 9.84 -22.76
CA ALA A 186 3.43 8.42 -22.55
C ALA A 186 2.76 7.54 -23.62
N TRP A 187 1.57 7.90 -24.06
CA TRP A 187 0.86 7.20 -25.13
C TRP A 187 1.63 7.24 -26.46
N HIS A 188 2.15 8.39 -26.81
CA HIS A 188 2.82 8.65 -28.10
C HIS A 188 4.33 8.32 -28.10
N TYR A 189 4.96 8.19 -26.94
CA TYR A 189 6.36 7.80 -26.86
C TYR A 189 6.54 6.30 -27.14
N HIS A 190 7.46 5.91 -28.02
CA HIS A 190 7.67 4.52 -28.45
C HIS A 190 9.06 3.97 -28.09
N GLY A 191 10.01 4.82 -27.69
CA GLY A 191 11.42 4.44 -27.49
C GLY A 191 12.17 4.25 -28.81
N GLU A 192 11.71 4.90 -29.87
CA GLU A 192 12.26 4.78 -31.22
C GLU A 192 12.97 6.05 -31.67
N LEU A 193 13.78 5.96 -32.74
CA LEU A 193 14.47 7.14 -33.30
C LEU A 193 13.53 8.28 -33.72
N LYS A 194 12.27 7.98 -34.04
CA LYS A 194 11.27 9.01 -34.35
C LYS A 194 10.98 9.92 -33.18
N ASP A 195 11.06 9.41 -31.93
CA ASP A 195 10.81 10.19 -30.72
C ASP A 195 11.88 11.28 -30.49
N GLN A 196 13.01 11.16 -31.19
CA GLN A 196 14.08 12.16 -31.15
C GLN A 196 13.94 13.24 -32.24
N LYS A 197 12.83 13.25 -33.00
CA LYS A 197 12.61 14.19 -34.08
C LYS A 197 11.61 15.28 -33.68
N LYS A 198 12.02 16.54 -33.81
CA LYS A 198 11.14 17.71 -33.62
C LYS A 198 9.83 17.58 -34.41
N SER A 199 9.92 17.17 -35.69
CA SER A 199 8.76 17.02 -36.58
C SER A 199 7.73 16.02 -36.05
N TYR A 200 8.18 14.94 -35.38
CA TYR A 200 7.28 13.96 -34.77
C TYR A 200 6.47 14.62 -33.65
N TRP A 201 7.13 15.22 -32.68
CA TRP A 201 6.44 15.84 -31.54
C TRP A 201 5.63 17.06 -31.92
N SER A 202 6.08 17.87 -32.89
CA SER A 202 5.27 18.98 -33.43
C SER A 202 3.95 18.48 -34.03
N ASN A 203 3.97 17.31 -34.69
CA ASN A 203 2.76 16.71 -35.21
C ASN A 203 1.89 16.10 -34.09
N VAL A 204 2.50 15.37 -33.16
CA VAL A 204 1.81 14.78 -32.01
C VAL A 204 1.11 15.85 -31.19
N LEU A 205 1.80 16.95 -30.87
CA LEU A 205 1.30 18.02 -30.01
C LEU A 205 0.44 19.07 -30.74
N LYS A 206 0.21 18.91 -32.04
CA LYS A 206 -0.62 19.83 -32.86
C LYS A 206 -2.03 20.08 -32.29
N ARG A 207 -2.57 19.12 -31.54
CA ARG A 207 -3.87 19.27 -30.88
C ARG A 207 -3.88 20.29 -29.72
N TYR A 208 -2.71 20.71 -29.25
CA TYR A 208 -2.56 21.72 -28.20
C TYR A 208 -2.16 23.04 -28.85
N PRO A 209 -3.11 24.00 -29.04
CA PRO A 209 -2.80 25.30 -29.67
C PRO A 209 -1.85 26.11 -28.80
N GLY A 210 -0.96 26.85 -29.42
CA GLY A 210 0.00 27.73 -28.72
C GLY A 210 1.23 27.00 -28.16
N ILE A 211 1.43 25.73 -28.46
CA ILE A 211 2.63 24.99 -28.05
C ILE A 211 3.69 25.02 -29.14
N SER A 212 4.89 25.36 -28.76
CA SER A 212 6.10 25.15 -29.56
C SER A 212 6.93 23.99 -29.04
N VAL A 213 7.63 23.31 -29.94
CA VAL A 213 8.42 22.11 -29.59
C VAL A 213 9.84 22.30 -30.11
N LEU A 214 10.81 22.02 -29.27
CA LEU A 214 12.22 21.94 -29.61
C LEU A 214 12.78 20.63 -29.08
N ILE A 215 13.75 20.03 -29.79
CA ILE A 215 14.53 18.90 -29.29
C ILE A 215 16.00 19.29 -29.38
N GLU A 216 16.65 19.34 -28.24
CA GLU A 216 18.08 19.58 -28.10
C GLU A 216 18.68 18.49 -27.21
N ASP A 217 19.75 17.85 -27.63
CA ASP A 217 20.49 16.83 -26.87
C ASP A 217 19.60 15.76 -26.20
N LYS A 218 18.61 15.26 -26.93
CA LYS A 218 17.57 14.31 -26.46
C LYS A 218 16.62 14.91 -25.39
N VAL A 219 16.61 16.20 -25.18
CA VAL A 219 15.65 16.88 -24.33
C VAL A 219 14.49 17.37 -25.17
N LEU A 220 13.29 16.92 -24.86
CA LEU A 220 12.05 17.45 -25.40
C LEU A 220 11.69 18.71 -24.61
N VAL A 221 11.86 19.86 -25.23
CA VAL A 221 11.46 21.15 -24.69
C VAL A 221 10.10 21.51 -25.27
N ILE A 222 9.16 21.81 -24.41
CA ILE A 222 7.80 22.20 -24.77
C ILE A 222 7.56 23.56 -24.13
N ASP A 223 7.31 24.54 -24.99
CA ASP A 223 6.98 25.91 -24.60
C ASP A 223 5.49 26.14 -24.88
N GLY A 224 4.78 26.66 -23.90
CA GLY A 224 3.37 26.96 -24.01
C GLY A 224 2.64 26.92 -22.65
N ASP A 225 1.44 27.45 -22.62
CA ASP A 225 0.63 27.60 -21.41
C ASP A 225 -0.04 26.27 -21.00
N LEU A 226 0.78 25.26 -20.68
CA LEU A 226 0.29 23.98 -20.15
C LEU A 226 0.31 23.91 -18.62
N ASN A 227 1.19 24.71 -17.98
CA ASN A 227 1.39 24.71 -16.52
C ASN A 227 1.55 26.13 -15.97
N GLY A 228 0.88 27.13 -16.54
CA GLY A 228 0.99 28.52 -16.05
C GLY A 228 2.18 29.29 -16.60
N GLY A 229 2.71 28.92 -17.78
CA GLY A 229 3.71 29.70 -18.52
C GLY A 229 5.16 29.21 -18.39
N ASP A 230 5.40 28.08 -17.74
CA ASP A 230 6.75 27.53 -17.62
C ASP A 230 7.09 26.54 -18.74
N TYR A 231 8.37 26.53 -19.13
CA TYR A 231 8.92 25.53 -20.05
C TYR A 231 8.88 24.16 -19.42
N ILE A 232 8.42 23.17 -20.17
CA ILE A 232 8.50 21.76 -19.78
C ILE A 232 9.71 21.15 -20.47
N ASN A 233 10.65 20.64 -19.69
CA ASN A 233 11.85 19.96 -20.18
C ASN A 233 11.81 18.49 -19.80
N ILE A 234 11.72 17.60 -20.79
CA ILE A 234 11.71 16.16 -20.59
C ILE A 234 12.97 15.59 -21.24
N ALA A 235 13.95 15.20 -20.41
CA ALA A 235 15.09 14.43 -20.89
C ALA A 235 14.61 13.04 -21.30
N MET A 236 14.66 12.74 -22.59
CA MET A 236 14.28 11.42 -23.16
C MET A 236 15.48 10.46 -23.12
N ASP A 237 16.06 10.33 -21.94
CA ASP A 237 17.19 9.46 -21.65
C ASP A 237 16.75 8.01 -21.35
N ASP A 238 17.70 7.15 -20.99
CA ASP A 238 17.43 5.75 -20.63
C ASP A 238 16.53 5.62 -19.38
N HIS A 239 16.59 6.59 -18.45
CA HIS A 239 15.73 6.61 -17.29
C HIS A 239 14.29 6.92 -17.67
N PHE A 240 14.07 7.93 -18.51
CA PHE A 240 12.74 8.24 -19.06
C PHE A 240 12.18 7.05 -19.81
N HIS A 241 12.98 6.46 -20.71
CA HIS A 241 12.60 5.26 -21.46
C HIS A 241 12.13 4.13 -20.53
N LYS A 242 12.91 3.82 -19.50
CA LYS A 242 12.60 2.79 -18.50
C LYS A 242 11.29 3.09 -17.76
N HIS A 243 11.10 4.34 -17.32
CA HIS A 243 9.89 4.74 -16.59
C HIS A 243 8.64 4.66 -17.46
N ILE A 244 8.70 5.20 -18.70
CA ILE A 244 7.57 5.15 -19.62
C ILE A 244 7.25 3.72 -20.03
N THR A 245 8.25 2.90 -20.34
CA THR A 245 8.04 1.49 -20.71
C THR A 245 7.36 0.73 -19.59
N LYS A 246 7.78 0.96 -18.35
CA LYS A 246 7.14 0.40 -17.17
C LYS A 246 5.69 0.88 -17.03
N PHE A 247 5.44 2.18 -17.17
CA PHE A 247 4.08 2.74 -17.12
C PHE A 247 3.18 2.17 -18.21
N LYS A 248 3.71 1.98 -19.42
CA LYS A 248 2.94 1.39 -20.55
C LYS A 248 2.41 -0.01 -20.29
N THR A 249 2.98 -0.78 -19.37
CA THR A 249 2.41 -2.07 -18.98
C THR A 249 1.02 -1.92 -18.38
N TYR A 250 0.75 -0.83 -17.70
CA TYR A 250 -0.57 -0.47 -17.16
C TYR A 250 -1.50 0.11 -18.21
N GLN A 251 -0.96 0.84 -19.21
CA GLN A 251 -1.75 1.36 -20.34
C GLN A 251 -2.32 0.26 -21.23
N LYS A 252 -1.59 -0.85 -21.42
CA LYS A 252 -2.00 -1.98 -22.29
C LYS A 252 -3.31 -2.65 -21.87
N VAL A 253 -3.74 -2.44 -20.62
CA VAL A 253 -5.03 -2.93 -20.12
C VAL A 253 -6.20 -2.18 -20.77
N ASN A 254 -5.94 -0.97 -21.30
CA ASN A 254 -6.93 -0.11 -21.93
C ASN A 254 -6.54 0.11 -23.39
N SER A 255 -7.42 -0.25 -24.31
CA SER A 255 -7.15 -0.23 -25.74
C SER A 255 -7.08 1.17 -26.35
N THR A 256 -7.48 2.22 -25.63
CA THR A 256 -7.52 3.59 -26.16
C THR A 256 -7.22 4.65 -25.10
N LEU A 257 -6.62 5.75 -25.54
CA LEU A 257 -6.34 6.92 -24.72
C LEU A 257 -7.61 7.73 -24.40
N ALA A 258 -8.54 7.82 -25.34
CA ALA A 258 -9.72 8.68 -25.28
C ALA A 258 -10.97 7.94 -25.79
N GLY A 259 -12.11 8.62 -25.81
CA GLY A 259 -13.39 8.07 -26.27
C GLY A 259 -14.35 7.75 -25.12
N TYR A 260 -14.00 8.19 -23.90
CA TYR A 260 -14.91 8.10 -22.77
C TYR A 260 -15.86 9.30 -22.73
N THR A 261 -17.08 9.05 -22.25
CA THR A 261 -18.05 10.11 -21.94
C THR A 261 -18.42 10.01 -20.48
N ILE A 262 -18.36 11.11 -19.76
CA ILE A 262 -18.71 11.22 -18.32
C ILE A 262 -19.93 12.11 -18.22
N GLY A 263 -21.09 11.55 -17.91
CA GLY A 263 -22.37 12.26 -18.05
C GLY A 263 -22.52 12.77 -19.48
N ASP A 264 -22.64 14.09 -19.67
CA ASP A 264 -22.75 14.74 -20.98
C ASP A 264 -21.41 15.15 -21.61
N LYS A 265 -20.29 14.98 -20.90
CA LYS A 265 -18.97 15.43 -21.31
C LYS A 265 -18.25 14.35 -22.15
N LYS A 266 -18.17 14.59 -23.47
CA LYS A 266 -17.53 13.68 -24.44
C LYS A 266 -16.01 13.85 -24.50
N ASP A 267 -15.36 12.95 -25.23
CA ASP A 267 -13.92 12.96 -25.57
C ASP A 267 -12.99 13.04 -24.36
N LYS A 268 -13.33 12.30 -23.31
CA LYS A 268 -12.53 12.20 -22.09
C LYS A 268 -11.48 11.11 -22.20
N THR A 269 -10.34 11.34 -21.58
CA THR A 269 -9.26 10.33 -21.46
C THR A 269 -9.51 9.44 -20.25
N LEU A 270 -8.72 8.38 -20.11
CA LEU A 270 -8.76 7.54 -18.91
C LEU A 270 -8.42 8.35 -17.65
N TYR A 271 -7.44 9.26 -17.74
CA TYR A 271 -7.12 10.19 -16.65
C TYR A 271 -8.33 11.03 -16.24
N ASP A 272 -9.08 11.58 -17.22
CA ASP A 272 -10.29 12.37 -16.93
C ASP A 272 -11.32 11.53 -16.15
N VAL A 273 -11.50 10.25 -16.49
CA VAL A 273 -12.39 9.34 -15.77
C VAL A 273 -11.92 9.14 -14.33
N MET A 274 -10.64 8.80 -14.15
CA MET A 274 -10.10 8.56 -12.81
C MET A 274 -10.08 9.86 -11.98
N HIS A 275 -9.80 11.00 -12.59
CA HIS A 275 -9.91 12.31 -11.95
C HIS A 275 -11.34 12.63 -11.50
N ALA A 276 -12.35 12.27 -12.31
CA ALA A 276 -13.75 12.41 -11.91
C ALA A 276 -14.09 11.52 -10.70
N VAL A 277 -13.58 10.29 -10.66
CA VAL A 277 -13.72 9.40 -9.48
C VAL A 277 -13.10 10.04 -8.24
N ARG A 278 -11.89 10.60 -8.35
CA ARG A 278 -11.18 11.27 -7.24
C ARG A 278 -11.94 12.46 -6.65
N LYS A 279 -12.76 13.17 -7.45
CA LYS A 279 -13.60 14.27 -6.95
C LYS A 279 -14.64 13.83 -5.92
N TYR A 280 -14.90 12.52 -5.82
CA TYR A 280 -15.77 11.95 -4.79
C TYR A 280 -15.02 11.64 -3.48
N ILE A 281 -13.73 11.91 -3.41
CA ILE A 281 -12.98 11.88 -2.15
C ILE A 281 -13.46 13.07 -1.30
N PRO A 282 -14.02 12.82 -0.11
CA PRO A 282 -14.48 13.89 0.76
C PRO A 282 -13.31 14.81 1.19
N ASN A 283 -13.59 16.08 1.35
CA ASN A 283 -12.61 17.00 1.92
C ASN A 283 -12.25 16.59 3.36
N GLY A 284 -10.99 16.79 3.73
CA GLY A 284 -10.51 16.48 5.07
C GLY A 284 -10.27 14.99 5.34
N VAL A 285 -10.17 14.16 4.31
CA VAL A 285 -9.69 12.77 4.46
C VAL A 285 -8.25 12.80 4.95
N ILE A 286 -7.98 12.03 6.00
CA ILE A 286 -6.63 11.83 6.53
C ILE A 286 -6.18 10.42 6.19
N ARG A 287 -5.01 10.28 5.58
CA ARG A 287 -4.31 9.01 5.42
C ARG A 287 -3.29 8.87 6.54
N TYR A 288 -3.42 7.84 7.35
CA TYR A 288 -2.42 7.50 8.35
C TYR A 288 -1.28 6.73 7.69
N LYS A 289 -0.08 7.32 7.70
CA LYS A 289 1.14 6.65 7.20
C LYS A 289 1.79 5.77 8.27
N GLY A 290 1.46 5.99 9.53
CA GLY A 290 1.96 5.24 10.68
C GLY A 290 1.19 5.61 11.95
N LEU A 291 1.37 4.79 12.99
CA LEU A 291 0.72 4.97 14.30
C LEU A 291 1.16 6.26 15.00
N GLY A 292 2.40 6.69 14.76
CA GLY A 292 2.95 7.92 15.37
C GLY A 292 2.33 9.22 14.85
N VAL A 293 1.60 9.18 13.72
CA VAL A 293 0.89 10.34 13.14
C VAL A 293 -0.62 10.29 13.38
N MET A 294 -1.12 9.25 14.05
CA MET A 294 -2.52 9.20 14.48
C MET A 294 -2.73 10.11 15.69
N ASP A 295 -3.88 10.77 15.73
CA ASP A 295 -4.30 11.43 16.95
C ASP A 295 -4.40 10.40 18.09
N PRO A 296 -3.90 10.71 19.31
CA PRO A 296 -3.95 9.78 20.45
C PRO A 296 -5.36 9.26 20.75
N GLU A 297 -6.38 10.08 20.52
CA GLU A 297 -7.78 9.71 20.72
C GLU A 297 -8.26 8.72 19.65
N ASP A 298 -7.92 8.94 18.38
CA ASP A 298 -8.20 8.00 17.30
C ASP A 298 -7.49 6.67 17.51
N LEU A 299 -6.22 6.72 17.96
CA LEU A 299 -5.45 5.52 18.30
C LEU A 299 -6.08 4.74 19.45
N ARG A 300 -6.49 5.45 20.51
CA ARG A 300 -7.20 4.85 21.65
C ARG A 300 -8.48 4.18 21.19
N GLU A 301 -9.35 4.92 20.50
CA GLU A 301 -10.66 4.42 20.07
C GLU A 301 -10.56 3.25 19.08
N GLN A 302 -9.68 3.35 18.08
CA GLN A 302 -9.66 2.41 16.96
C GLN A 302 -8.72 1.21 17.14
N CYS A 303 -7.70 1.35 18.04
CA CYS A 303 -6.67 0.32 18.21
C CYS A 303 -6.61 -0.25 19.63
N LEU A 304 -6.90 0.54 20.65
CA LEU A 304 -6.69 0.13 22.03
C LEU A 304 -7.99 -0.23 22.77
N ASP A 305 -9.10 0.45 22.46
CA ASP A 305 -10.40 0.11 23.03
C ASP A 305 -10.83 -1.30 22.59
N VAL A 306 -11.05 -2.17 23.55
CA VAL A 306 -11.41 -3.58 23.33
C VAL A 306 -12.73 -3.76 22.57
N ASN A 307 -13.63 -2.79 22.66
CA ASN A 307 -14.95 -2.84 22.02
C ASN A 307 -14.91 -2.40 20.55
N ASN A 308 -13.94 -1.58 20.16
CA ASN A 308 -13.89 -0.95 18.85
C ASN A 308 -12.75 -1.49 17.98
N ARG A 309 -11.65 -1.94 18.58
CA ARG A 309 -10.49 -2.45 17.86
C ARG A 309 -10.80 -3.67 17.03
N THR A 310 -10.20 -3.77 15.86
CA THR A 310 -10.25 -4.99 15.04
C THR A 310 -9.01 -5.83 15.32
N VAL A 311 -9.21 -7.06 15.76
CA VAL A 311 -8.14 -8.00 16.08
C VAL A 311 -8.25 -9.24 15.19
N VAL A 312 -7.14 -9.66 14.60
CA VAL A 312 -6.98 -10.94 13.93
C VAL A 312 -6.22 -11.87 14.88
N ILE A 313 -6.85 -12.95 15.32
CA ILE A 313 -6.22 -13.98 16.15
C ILE A 313 -5.64 -15.06 15.24
N PHE A 314 -4.38 -15.42 15.49
CA PHE A 314 -3.70 -16.46 14.72
C PHE A 314 -4.03 -17.84 15.29
N LYS A 315 -4.25 -18.80 14.38
CA LYS A 315 -4.47 -20.22 14.68
C LYS A 315 -3.86 -21.06 13.57
N PHE A 316 -3.28 -22.20 13.93
CA PHE A 316 -2.89 -23.20 12.94
C PHE A 316 -4.14 -23.88 12.37
N LYS A 317 -4.16 -24.14 11.07
CA LYS A 317 -5.08 -25.07 10.43
C LYS A 317 -4.50 -26.49 10.43
N ASP A 318 -3.23 -26.58 10.09
CA ASP A 318 -2.42 -27.78 10.05
C ASP A 318 -1.02 -27.35 10.48
N PHE A 319 -0.63 -27.73 11.69
CA PHE A 319 0.60 -27.24 12.30
C PHE A 319 1.83 -27.52 11.43
N GLU A 320 1.98 -28.75 10.94
CA GLU A 320 3.16 -29.13 10.16
C GLU A 320 3.26 -28.32 8.87
N LYS A 321 2.18 -28.28 8.10
CA LYS A 321 2.15 -27.51 6.83
C LYS A 321 2.31 -26.02 7.03
N ASP A 322 1.75 -25.48 8.08
CA ASP A 322 1.85 -24.04 8.35
C ASP A 322 3.27 -23.70 8.85
N MET A 323 3.89 -24.57 9.67
CA MET A 323 5.28 -24.39 10.09
C MET A 323 6.28 -24.55 8.94
N ASP A 324 6.02 -25.42 7.97
CA ASP A 324 6.84 -25.51 6.75
C ASP A 324 6.82 -24.19 5.99
N LYS A 325 5.66 -23.56 5.80
CA LYS A 325 5.55 -22.23 5.15
C LYS A 325 6.27 -21.15 5.95
N ILE A 326 6.09 -21.13 7.26
CA ILE A 326 6.77 -20.19 8.16
C ILE A 326 8.29 -20.40 8.05
N SER A 327 8.77 -21.64 8.00
CA SER A 327 10.19 -21.95 7.86
C SER A 327 10.77 -21.43 6.53
N VAL A 328 10.02 -21.55 5.43
CA VAL A 328 10.45 -20.99 4.14
C VAL A 328 10.66 -19.47 4.24
N ILE A 329 9.82 -18.77 5.01
CA ILE A 329 9.91 -17.30 5.14
C ILE A 329 11.00 -16.89 6.14
N MET A 330 11.03 -17.53 7.32
CA MET A 330 11.80 -17.06 8.47
C MET A 330 13.20 -17.66 8.58
N SER A 331 13.41 -18.89 8.09
CA SER A 331 14.69 -19.56 8.24
C SER A 331 15.78 -18.92 7.39
N THR A 332 16.98 -18.81 7.95
CA THR A 332 18.19 -18.32 7.24
C THR A 332 18.98 -19.44 6.56
N LYS A 333 18.58 -20.71 6.77
CA LYS A 333 19.25 -21.86 6.20
C LYS A 333 19.17 -21.89 4.66
N LYS A 334 20.24 -22.34 4.03
CA LYS A 334 20.38 -22.39 2.56
C LYS A 334 19.32 -23.26 1.88
N GLU A 335 18.91 -24.34 2.53
CA GLU A 335 17.87 -25.27 2.03
C GLU A 335 16.55 -24.61 1.70
N TYR A 336 16.20 -23.51 2.40
CA TYR A 336 14.96 -22.75 2.15
C TYR A 336 15.11 -21.66 1.08
N ALA A 337 16.33 -21.36 0.62
CA ALA A 337 16.56 -20.25 -0.31
C ALA A 337 15.83 -20.43 -1.65
N GLU A 338 15.88 -21.63 -2.23
CA GLU A 338 15.20 -21.94 -3.50
C GLU A 338 13.67 -21.96 -3.34
N ALA A 339 13.17 -22.55 -2.25
CA ALA A 339 11.73 -22.54 -1.95
C ALA A 339 11.20 -21.10 -1.79
N ARG A 340 11.96 -20.23 -1.12
CA ARG A 340 11.63 -18.82 -0.95
C ARG A 340 11.58 -18.09 -2.29
N LYS A 341 12.58 -18.26 -3.15
CA LYS A 341 12.57 -17.69 -4.52
C LYS A 341 11.34 -18.16 -5.30
N LYS A 342 11.04 -19.45 -5.28
CA LYS A 342 9.88 -20.03 -5.97
C LYS A 342 8.56 -19.42 -5.44
N THR A 343 8.43 -19.29 -4.14
CA THR A 343 7.25 -18.68 -3.51
C THR A 343 7.10 -17.22 -3.93
N MET A 344 8.19 -16.44 -3.95
CA MET A 344 8.17 -15.05 -4.41
C MET A 344 7.73 -14.92 -5.87
N PHE A 345 8.21 -15.79 -6.75
CA PHE A 345 7.77 -15.82 -8.16
C PHE A 345 6.30 -16.20 -8.31
N GLN A 346 5.82 -17.19 -7.52
CA GLN A 346 4.42 -17.63 -7.57
C GLN A 346 3.44 -16.57 -7.04
N MET A 347 3.84 -15.80 -6.05
CA MET A 347 3.04 -14.71 -5.50
C MET A 347 2.86 -13.55 -6.46
N LYS A 348 3.51 -13.58 -7.66
CA LYS A 348 3.51 -12.45 -8.60
C LYS A 348 3.70 -11.12 -7.85
N LEU A 349 4.60 -11.14 -6.89
CA LEU A 349 5.06 -9.92 -6.28
C LEU A 349 5.73 -9.13 -7.39
N ASP A 350 4.92 -8.39 -8.13
CA ASP A 350 5.43 -7.33 -8.97
C ASP A 350 6.30 -6.48 -8.05
N SER A 351 7.57 -6.36 -8.41
CA SER A 351 8.55 -5.50 -7.75
C SER A 351 8.10 -4.02 -7.68
N LEU A 352 6.86 -3.76 -8.06
CA LEU A 352 6.16 -2.50 -8.20
C LEU A 352 5.25 -2.17 -7.00
N SER A 353 4.90 -3.15 -6.17
CA SER A 353 4.07 -2.91 -4.99
C SER A 353 4.88 -2.60 -3.73
N LEU A 354 6.20 -2.72 -3.79
CA LEU A 354 7.07 -2.25 -2.73
C LEU A 354 7.20 -0.73 -2.87
N ASP A 355 6.60 0.01 -1.98
CA ASP A 355 6.84 1.44 -1.80
C ASP A 355 8.32 1.62 -1.41
N THR A 356 9.15 1.89 -2.43
CA THR A 356 10.50 2.43 -2.26
C THR A 356 10.47 3.90 -2.61
#